data_4a6100563b1366340ec16015f22fd078
#
_entry.id   4a6100563b1366340ec16015f22fd078
#
_cell.length_a   1.000
_cell.length_b   1.000
_cell.length_c   1.000
_cell.angle_alpha   90.00
_cell.angle_beta   90.00
_cell.angle_gamma   90.00
#
_symmetry.space_group_name_H-M   'P 1'
#
loop_
_entity.id
_entity.type
_entity.pdbx_description
1 polymer ?
#
loop_
_entity_poly.entity_id
_entity_poly.type
_entity_poly.pdbx_seq_one_letter_code
_entity_poly.pdbx_strand_id
1 'polypeptide(L)'
;MFWNKKPNPEPLGVPLSDLMAMLAPTTIKATLKGNALIAQHEHYAIRIEVVPPATRESENGPIRAVVRMITELPAPLMSVFRGKEAAATAAFNAFAALGALHQDGAAVRIGSRLTIYEAEDAWRTLHLPLLAFTTICGSEAILGGMRRAMTNEKPRGGSSRWTERDLAQVEGYMSRLCVCTTGGLGLTAEFGLAEGAESAIAGDHKTALFQLMADQPHPELGGGLFCLLQMPHRVADEERLQRLCLQLNQMEMAPHDLPPHFGAWCPGRLGNNPAYVSFLPNALHSAAGIAVNTAFWAMTRAQWANAMLASLGVRS
;
A
#
# COMPACT_ATOMS: atom_id res chain seq x y z
N MET A 1 38.12 -18.27 2.80
CA MET A 1 37.80 -18.12 1.35
C MET A 1 36.32 -17.76 1.25
N PHE A 2 35.98 -16.48 1.22
CA PHE A 2 34.59 -16.03 1.04
C PHE A 2 34.30 -16.10 -0.47
N TRP A 3 33.52 -17.11 -0.84
CA TRP A 3 32.97 -17.18 -2.20
C TRP A 3 31.99 -16.02 -2.38
N ASN A 4 32.39 -15.00 -3.13
CA ASN A 4 31.50 -13.97 -3.65
C ASN A 4 30.52 -14.70 -4.60
N LYS A 5 29.38 -15.16 -4.09
CA LYS A 5 28.30 -15.63 -4.94
C LYS A 5 27.91 -14.46 -5.85
N LYS A 6 28.02 -14.67 -7.16
CA LYS A 6 27.50 -13.68 -8.13
C LYS A 6 26.04 -13.40 -7.76
N PRO A 7 25.62 -12.12 -7.80
CA PRO A 7 24.22 -11.78 -7.56
C PRO A 7 23.33 -12.56 -8.54
N ASN A 8 22.22 -13.09 -8.04
CA ASN A 8 21.22 -13.74 -8.88
C ASN A 8 20.24 -12.66 -9.38
N PRO A 9 20.21 -12.35 -10.69
CA PRO A 9 19.30 -11.35 -11.23
C PRO A 9 17.83 -11.80 -11.21
N GLU A 10 17.58 -13.09 -11.01
CA GLU A 10 16.23 -13.70 -10.99
C GLU A 10 16.01 -14.59 -9.76
N PRO A 11 16.05 -14.01 -8.54
CA PRO A 11 15.81 -14.80 -7.34
C PRO A 11 14.37 -15.34 -7.35
N LEU A 12 14.22 -16.65 -7.12
CA LEU A 12 12.94 -17.35 -7.21
C LEU A 12 12.19 -17.12 -8.54
N GLY A 13 12.91 -16.87 -9.64
CA GLY A 13 12.33 -16.57 -10.95
C GLY A 13 11.72 -15.17 -11.09
N VAL A 14 11.96 -14.26 -10.16
CA VAL A 14 11.53 -12.86 -10.26
C VAL A 14 12.63 -12.03 -10.91
N PRO A 15 12.41 -11.45 -12.10
CA PRO A 15 13.46 -10.77 -12.87
C PRO A 15 13.73 -9.34 -12.33
N LEU A 16 14.52 -9.23 -11.27
CA LEU A 16 14.96 -7.94 -10.74
C LEU A 16 15.80 -7.13 -11.74
N SER A 17 16.36 -7.78 -12.75
CA SER A 17 17.04 -7.14 -13.89
C SER A 17 16.11 -6.22 -14.68
N ASP A 18 14.84 -6.58 -14.85
CA ASP A 18 13.85 -5.75 -15.54
C ASP A 18 13.57 -4.47 -14.75
N LEU A 19 13.45 -4.58 -13.42
CA LEU A 19 13.29 -3.43 -12.54
C LEU A 19 14.53 -2.52 -12.58
N MET A 20 15.73 -3.11 -12.55
CA MET A 20 16.96 -2.34 -12.67
C MET A 20 17.05 -1.59 -14.00
N ALA A 21 16.65 -2.22 -15.11
CA ALA A 21 16.60 -1.59 -16.43
C ALA A 21 15.59 -0.43 -16.47
N MET A 22 14.42 -0.58 -15.82
CA MET A 22 13.41 0.48 -15.73
C MET A 22 13.87 1.67 -14.89
N LEU A 23 14.70 1.45 -13.87
CA LEU A 23 15.27 2.52 -13.04
C LEU A 23 16.49 3.20 -13.69
N ALA A 24 17.15 2.56 -14.65
CA ALA A 24 18.38 3.08 -15.28
C ALA A 24 18.25 4.50 -15.88
N PRO A 25 17.14 4.93 -16.49
CA PRO A 25 17.00 6.29 -17.01
C PRO A 25 16.71 7.33 -15.93
N THR A 26 16.56 6.94 -14.65
CA THR A 26 16.29 7.83 -13.52
C THR A 26 17.58 8.25 -12.81
N THR A 27 17.47 9.10 -11.80
CA THR A 27 18.58 9.45 -10.91
C THR A 27 18.94 8.35 -9.90
N ILE A 28 18.15 7.27 -9.85
CA ILE A 28 18.32 6.17 -8.90
C ILE A 28 19.39 5.20 -9.41
N LYS A 29 20.42 4.97 -8.59
CA LYS A 29 21.48 3.99 -8.86
C LYS A 29 21.07 2.63 -8.32
N ALA A 30 20.72 1.71 -9.19
CA ALA A 30 20.28 0.35 -8.80
C ALA A 30 21.45 -0.65 -8.92
N THR A 31 21.64 -1.48 -7.90
CA THR A 31 22.68 -2.53 -7.86
C THR A 31 22.13 -3.82 -7.27
N LEU A 32 22.45 -4.95 -7.87
CA LEU A 32 22.08 -6.27 -7.35
C LEU A 32 23.05 -6.70 -6.25
N LYS A 33 22.51 -7.17 -5.11
CA LYS A 33 23.26 -7.73 -3.97
C LYS A 33 22.57 -9.01 -3.49
N GLY A 34 23.12 -10.17 -3.85
CA GLY A 34 22.49 -11.46 -3.55
C GLY A 34 21.10 -11.56 -4.17
N ASN A 35 20.08 -11.76 -3.34
CA ASN A 35 18.68 -11.86 -3.75
C ASN A 35 17.93 -10.51 -3.66
N ALA A 36 18.64 -9.39 -3.58
CA ALA A 36 18.05 -8.09 -3.45
C ALA A 36 18.61 -7.09 -4.46
N LEU A 37 17.77 -6.14 -4.85
CA LEU A 37 18.17 -4.93 -5.56
C LEU A 37 18.24 -3.80 -4.54
N ILE A 38 19.38 -3.08 -4.52
CA ILE A 38 19.54 -1.86 -3.73
C ILE A 38 19.40 -0.68 -4.69
N ALA A 39 18.34 0.09 -4.51
CA ALA A 39 18.06 1.31 -5.25
C ALA A 39 18.49 2.51 -4.40
N GLN A 40 19.62 3.13 -4.75
CA GLN A 40 20.19 4.26 -4.03
C GLN A 40 19.65 5.56 -4.59
N HIS A 41 18.91 6.29 -3.77
CA HIS A 41 18.55 7.69 -4.00
C HIS A 41 19.51 8.63 -3.27
N GLU A 42 19.45 9.93 -3.54
CA GLU A 42 20.33 10.94 -2.93
C GLU A 42 20.31 10.90 -1.39
N HIS A 43 19.14 10.70 -0.80
CA HIS A 43 18.94 10.81 0.66
C HIS A 43 18.65 9.49 1.36
N TYR A 44 18.36 8.41 0.62
CA TYR A 44 17.99 7.11 1.20
C TYR A 44 18.29 5.96 0.23
N ALA A 45 18.28 4.74 0.76
CA ALA A 45 18.35 3.52 -0.04
C ALA A 45 17.10 2.67 0.17
N ILE A 46 16.55 2.17 -0.93
CA ILE A 46 15.46 1.22 -0.91
C ILE A 46 16.04 -0.17 -1.16
N ARG A 47 15.79 -1.09 -0.23
CA ARG A 47 16.10 -2.50 -0.38
C ARG A 47 14.87 -3.22 -0.93
N ILE A 48 14.99 -3.74 -2.15
CA ILE A 48 13.97 -4.54 -2.82
C ILE A 48 14.45 -5.99 -2.74
N GLU A 49 13.79 -6.81 -1.93
CA GLU A 49 14.19 -8.19 -1.69
C GLU A 49 13.10 -9.16 -2.13
N VAL A 50 13.54 -10.27 -2.74
CA VAL A 50 12.67 -11.39 -3.09
C VAL A 50 12.83 -12.47 -2.03
N VAL A 51 11.73 -12.80 -1.36
CA VAL A 51 11.72 -13.79 -0.29
C VAL A 51 10.75 -14.93 -0.62
N PRO A 52 10.99 -16.15 -0.11
CA PRO A 52 10.04 -17.24 -0.27
C PRO A 52 8.73 -16.88 0.44
N PRO A 53 7.57 -17.33 -0.09
CA PRO A 53 6.29 -17.18 0.60
C PRO A 53 6.23 -18.05 1.86
N ALA A 54 5.40 -17.67 2.83
CA ALA A 54 5.13 -18.46 4.03
C ALA A 54 4.39 -19.76 3.68
N THR A 55 3.51 -19.71 2.67
CA THR A 55 2.88 -20.86 2.03
C THR A 55 2.94 -20.71 0.52
N ARG A 56 3.05 -21.81 -0.20
CA ARG A 56 2.97 -21.82 -1.67
C ARG A 56 1.54 -21.98 -2.18
N GLU A 57 0.65 -22.47 -1.37
CA GLU A 57 -0.76 -22.66 -1.73
C GLU A 57 -1.58 -21.42 -1.36
N SER A 58 -2.39 -20.97 -2.29
CA SER A 58 -3.35 -19.90 -2.06
C SER A 58 -4.60 -20.09 -2.93
N GLU A 59 -5.69 -19.43 -2.57
CA GLU A 59 -6.93 -19.42 -3.35
C GLU A 59 -6.74 -18.80 -4.75
N ASN A 60 -5.76 -17.90 -4.89
CA ASN A 60 -5.45 -17.22 -6.15
C ASN A 60 -4.41 -17.98 -7.02
N GLY A 61 -4.01 -19.18 -6.60
CA GLY A 61 -3.01 -20.01 -7.27
C GLY A 61 -1.67 -20.08 -6.54
N PRO A 62 -0.75 -20.94 -7.00
CA PRO A 62 0.53 -21.13 -6.34
C PRO A 62 1.36 -19.83 -6.29
N ILE A 63 1.88 -19.51 -5.11
CA ILE A 63 2.74 -18.34 -4.89
C ILE A 63 4.18 -18.71 -5.19
N ARG A 64 4.81 -17.98 -6.11
CA ARG A 64 6.22 -18.11 -6.48
C ARG A 64 7.13 -17.43 -5.47
N ALA A 65 6.84 -16.17 -5.15
CA ALA A 65 7.69 -15.32 -4.33
C ALA A 65 6.89 -14.16 -3.72
N VAL A 66 7.47 -13.53 -2.71
CA VAL A 66 7.02 -12.25 -2.19
C VAL A 66 8.15 -11.23 -2.39
N VAL A 67 7.83 -10.09 -2.99
CA VAL A 67 8.74 -8.96 -3.12
C VAL A 67 8.43 -7.95 -2.01
N ARG A 68 9.43 -7.61 -1.21
CA ARG A 68 9.34 -6.57 -0.18
C ARG A 68 10.26 -5.41 -0.54
N MET A 69 9.74 -4.21 -0.38
CA MET A 69 10.50 -2.97 -0.55
C MET A 69 10.58 -2.29 0.81
N ILE A 70 11.80 -2.04 1.28
CA ILE A 70 12.05 -1.52 2.62
C ILE A 70 13.01 -0.34 2.52
N THR A 71 12.62 0.80 3.06
CA THR A 71 13.46 1.99 3.23
C THR A 71 13.63 2.28 4.71
N GLU A 72 14.87 2.33 5.18
CA GLU A 72 15.17 2.77 6.54
C GLU A 72 15.20 4.29 6.60
N LEU A 73 14.53 4.86 7.60
CA LEU A 73 14.52 6.31 7.77
C LEU A 73 15.88 6.81 8.26
N PRO A 74 16.41 7.92 7.70
CA PRO A 74 17.60 8.56 8.22
C PRO A 74 17.44 9.00 9.69
N ALA A 75 18.48 8.83 10.48
CA ALA A 75 18.49 9.13 11.91
C ALA A 75 17.97 10.55 12.27
N PRO A 76 18.25 11.63 11.49
CA PRO A 76 17.68 12.94 11.78
C PRO A 76 16.14 12.98 11.71
N LEU A 77 15.53 12.20 10.82
CA LEU A 77 14.08 12.13 10.70
C LEU A 77 13.45 11.31 11.82
N MET A 78 14.20 10.38 12.42
CA MET A 78 13.72 9.58 13.56
C MET A 78 13.41 10.44 14.81
N SER A 79 13.99 11.63 14.92
CA SER A 79 13.69 12.54 16.03
C SER A 79 12.24 13.00 16.06
N VAL A 80 11.55 13.03 14.90
CA VAL A 80 10.13 13.39 14.75
C VAL A 80 9.24 12.38 15.49
N PHE A 81 9.69 11.12 15.60
CA PHE A 81 8.92 10.03 16.19
C PHE A 81 9.14 9.87 17.69
N ARG A 82 10.18 10.48 18.26
CA ARG A 82 10.56 10.25 19.67
C ARG A 82 9.42 10.56 20.65
N GLY A 83 8.95 9.53 21.35
CA GLY A 83 7.89 9.64 22.37
C GLY A 83 6.47 9.87 21.83
N LYS A 84 6.30 9.84 20.49
CA LYS A 84 5.00 10.00 19.80
C LYS A 84 4.90 9.08 18.58
N GLU A 85 5.54 7.93 18.63
CA GLU A 85 5.76 7.04 17.49
C GLU A 85 4.44 6.65 16.81
N ALA A 86 3.45 6.22 17.57
CA ALA A 86 2.16 5.80 17.01
C ALA A 86 1.41 6.97 16.35
N ALA A 87 1.33 8.12 17.02
CA ALA A 87 0.64 9.30 16.51
C ALA A 87 1.34 9.88 15.27
N ALA A 88 2.67 9.99 15.30
CA ALA A 88 3.46 10.47 14.15
C ALA A 88 3.32 9.52 12.95
N THR A 89 3.44 8.21 13.16
CA THR A 89 3.25 7.21 12.10
C THR A 89 1.84 7.29 11.51
N ALA A 90 0.81 7.41 12.35
CA ALA A 90 -0.57 7.54 11.89
C ALA A 90 -0.77 8.80 11.02
N ALA A 91 -0.21 9.94 11.44
CA ALA A 91 -0.31 11.20 10.71
C ALA A 91 0.36 11.11 9.32
N PHE A 92 1.53 10.47 9.21
CA PHE A 92 2.19 10.27 7.93
C PHE A 92 1.47 9.23 7.06
N ASN A 93 0.99 8.14 7.64
CA ASN A 93 0.27 7.10 6.92
C ASN A 93 -1.07 7.59 6.36
N ALA A 94 -1.69 8.61 6.92
CA ALA A 94 -2.90 9.24 6.37
C ALA A 94 -2.68 9.88 4.98
N PHE A 95 -1.42 10.07 4.58
CA PHE A 95 -1.01 10.55 3.26
C PHE A 95 -0.07 9.56 2.56
N ALA A 96 -0.23 8.27 2.84
CA ALA A 96 0.62 7.26 2.24
C ALA A 96 0.40 7.19 0.72
N ALA A 97 1.50 7.15 0.00
CA ALA A 97 1.51 6.87 -1.41
C ALA A 97 2.50 5.73 -1.66
N LEU A 98 1.98 4.58 -2.06
CA LEU A 98 2.77 3.42 -2.44
C LEU A 98 3.70 2.87 -1.33
N GLY A 99 3.30 2.99 -0.08
CA GLY A 99 4.03 2.41 1.06
C GLY A 99 3.56 2.93 2.41
N ALA A 100 3.82 2.17 3.47
CA ALA A 100 3.45 2.47 4.84
C ALA A 100 4.69 2.69 5.72
N LEU A 101 4.62 3.66 6.63
CA LEU A 101 5.48 3.68 7.80
C LEU A 101 5.05 2.59 8.76
N HIS A 102 5.99 1.76 9.18
CA HIS A 102 5.79 0.75 10.22
C HIS A 102 7.00 0.68 11.13
N GLN A 103 6.79 0.17 12.33
CA GLN A 103 7.83 -0.04 13.30
C GLN A 103 8.30 -1.49 13.27
N ASP A 104 9.63 -1.68 13.19
CA ASP A 104 10.26 -2.99 13.24
C ASP A 104 11.34 -2.97 14.34
N GLY A 105 10.97 -3.44 15.53
CA GLY A 105 11.79 -3.25 16.74
C GLY A 105 11.96 -1.78 17.08
N ALA A 106 13.20 -1.32 17.17
CA ALA A 106 13.54 0.09 17.40
C ALA A 106 13.62 0.93 16.11
N ALA A 107 13.55 0.31 14.93
CA ALA A 107 13.64 1.00 13.64
C ALA A 107 12.27 1.36 13.10
N VAL A 108 12.14 2.55 12.53
CA VAL A 108 10.98 2.94 11.72
C VAL A 108 11.36 2.84 10.26
N ARG A 109 10.53 2.16 9.49
CA ARG A 109 10.77 1.86 8.08
C ARG A 109 9.56 2.23 7.24
N ILE A 110 9.80 2.53 5.98
CA ILE A 110 8.76 2.57 4.95
C ILE A 110 8.76 1.23 4.26
N GLY A 111 7.61 0.57 4.17
CA GLY A 111 7.49 -0.75 3.58
C GLY A 111 6.36 -0.87 2.59
N SER A 112 6.60 -1.67 1.55
CA SER A 112 5.61 -2.14 0.58
C SER A 112 5.84 -3.61 0.30
N ARG A 113 4.79 -4.32 -0.11
CA ARG A 113 4.84 -5.74 -0.39
C ARG A 113 4.01 -6.11 -1.61
N LEU A 114 4.51 -7.05 -2.38
CA LEU A 114 3.85 -7.61 -3.55
C LEU A 114 3.98 -9.13 -3.54
N THR A 115 2.88 -9.85 -3.76
CA THR A 115 2.88 -11.31 -3.98
C THR A 115 2.98 -11.60 -5.47
N ILE A 116 3.87 -12.51 -5.87
CA ILE A 116 4.07 -12.98 -7.25
C ILE A 116 3.58 -14.41 -7.34
N TYR A 117 2.60 -14.67 -8.18
CA TYR A 117 2.06 -16.00 -8.45
C TYR A 117 2.82 -16.70 -9.58
N GLU A 118 2.79 -18.04 -9.61
CA GLU A 118 3.51 -18.82 -10.64
C GLU A 118 2.94 -18.63 -12.05
N ALA A 119 1.61 -18.49 -12.15
CA ALA A 119 0.90 -18.36 -13.43
C ALA A 119 0.68 -16.90 -13.85
N GLU A 120 1.36 -15.94 -13.22
CA GLU A 120 1.06 -14.54 -13.44
C GLU A 120 1.89 -13.91 -14.56
N ASP A 121 1.19 -13.46 -15.63
CA ASP A 121 1.78 -12.68 -16.72
C ASP A 121 1.83 -11.16 -16.45
N ALA A 122 1.30 -10.72 -15.29
CA ALA A 122 1.16 -9.30 -14.95
C ALA A 122 2.48 -8.64 -14.52
N TRP A 123 3.59 -9.37 -14.41
CA TRP A 123 4.87 -8.81 -13.97
C TRP A 123 5.25 -7.54 -14.75
N ARG A 124 5.24 -7.60 -16.07
CA ARG A 124 5.69 -6.49 -16.91
C ARG A 124 4.69 -5.35 -17.02
N THR A 125 3.41 -5.66 -16.99
CA THR A 125 2.33 -4.68 -17.25
C THR A 125 1.83 -4.00 -15.99
N LEU A 126 1.90 -4.65 -14.84
CA LEU A 126 1.36 -4.16 -13.57
C LEU A 126 2.41 -4.09 -12.46
N HIS A 127 3.08 -5.22 -12.14
CA HIS A 127 3.93 -5.29 -10.96
C HIS A 127 5.22 -4.50 -11.14
N LEU A 128 5.86 -4.59 -12.30
CA LEU A 128 7.10 -3.86 -12.58
C LEU A 128 6.90 -2.33 -12.53
N PRO A 129 5.86 -1.73 -13.16
CA PRO A 129 5.55 -0.32 -12.98
C PRO A 129 5.28 0.05 -11.53
N LEU A 130 4.48 -0.74 -10.79
CA LEU A 130 4.21 -0.48 -9.38
C LEU A 130 5.50 -0.46 -8.55
N LEU A 131 6.37 -1.46 -8.70
CA LEU A 131 7.66 -1.52 -7.99
C LEU A 131 8.56 -0.34 -8.35
N ALA A 132 8.64 0.05 -9.63
CA ALA A 132 9.42 1.18 -10.08
C ALA A 132 8.90 2.50 -9.48
N PHE A 133 7.58 2.74 -9.51
CA PHE A 133 6.98 3.95 -8.95
C PHE A 133 7.02 3.96 -7.43
N THR A 134 6.84 2.83 -6.76
CA THR A 134 7.05 2.74 -5.31
C THR A 134 8.49 3.11 -4.95
N THR A 135 9.45 2.65 -5.76
CA THR A 135 10.87 2.98 -5.58
C THR A 135 11.13 4.49 -5.75
N ILE A 136 10.49 5.12 -6.75
CA ILE A 136 10.73 6.53 -7.08
C ILE A 136 9.93 7.48 -6.19
N CYS A 137 8.64 7.22 -5.99
CA CYS A 137 7.70 8.19 -5.43
C CYS A 137 7.25 7.87 -4.00
N GLY A 138 7.11 6.59 -3.64
CA GLY A 138 6.50 6.22 -2.37
C GLY A 138 7.28 6.72 -1.15
N SER A 139 8.60 6.51 -1.13
CA SER A 139 9.45 7.01 -0.06
C SER A 139 9.55 8.53 -0.07
N GLU A 140 9.61 9.16 -1.25
CA GLU A 140 9.63 10.63 -1.35
C GLU A 140 8.36 11.28 -0.78
N ALA A 141 7.20 10.68 -1.01
CA ALA A 141 5.95 11.20 -0.48
C ALA A 141 5.95 11.27 1.06
N ILE A 142 6.44 10.22 1.71
CA ILE A 142 6.50 10.17 3.17
C ILE A 142 7.61 11.07 3.72
N LEU A 143 8.80 11.04 3.12
CA LEU A 143 9.91 11.90 3.51
C LEU A 143 9.61 13.38 3.25
N GLY A 144 8.91 13.69 2.16
CA GLY A 144 8.41 15.04 1.86
C GLY A 144 7.40 15.52 2.89
N GLY A 145 6.46 14.66 3.29
CA GLY A 145 5.52 14.95 4.37
C GLY A 145 6.20 15.24 5.71
N MET A 146 7.26 14.50 6.06
CA MET A 146 8.07 14.77 7.24
C MET A 146 8.77 16.14 7.15
N ARG A 147 9.41 16.45 6.01
CA ARG A 147 10.05 17.77 5.81
C ARG A 147 9.02 18.89 5.93
N ARG A 148 7.87 18.76 5.28
CA ARG A 148 6.82 19.77 5.31
C ARG A 148 6.30 20.00 6.73
N ALA A 149 6.15 18.93 7.52
CA ALA A 149 5.78 19.06 8.94
C ALA A 149 6.81 19.85 9.76
N MET A 150 8.08 19.86 9.35
CA MET A 150 9.15 20.63 10.00
C MET A 150 9.33 22.05 9.45
N THR A 151 9.00 22.28 8.16
CA THR A 151 9.30 23.55 7.46
C THR A 151 8.08 24.39 7.14
N ASN A 152 6.85 23.90 7.36
CA ASN A 152 5.59 24.54 6.96
C ASN A 152 5.49 24.87 5.47
N GLU A 153 6.17 24.10 4.60
CA GLU A 153 6.03 24.26 3.14
C GLU A 153 4.59 23.99 2.69
N LYS A 154 4.16 24.72 1.65
CA LYS A 154 2.82 24.54 1.10
C LYS A 154 2.72 23.21 0.36
N PRO A 155 1.57 22.50 0.47
CA PRO A 155 1.32 21.28 -0.30
C PRO A 155 1.42 21.55 -1.81
N ARG A 156 1.87 20.55 -2.56
CA ARG A 156 1.80 20.55 -4.02
C ARG A 156 0.34 20.42 -4.45
N GLY A 157 -0.09 21.27 -5.37
CA GLY A 157 -1.33 21.12 -6.09
C GLY A 157 -1.12 20.30 -7.37
N GLY A 158 -2.20 20.02 -8.09
CA GLY A 158 -2.12 19.39 -9.41
C GLY A 158 -3.44 18.73 -9.79
N SER A 159 -3.72 18.67 -11.10
CA SER A 159 -4.88 17.97 -11.64
C SER A 159 -4.58 16.49 -11.86
N SER A 160 -5.56 15.66 -11.65
CA SER A 160 -5.50 14.23 -11.97
C SER A 160 -5.55 13.99 -13.48
N ARG A 161 -4.92 12.90 -13.91
CA ARG A 161 -5.13 12.32 -15.24
C ARG A 161 -6.30 11.34 -15.27
N TRP A 162 -6.72 10.84 -14.12
CA TRP A 162 -7.92 10.00 -14.04
C TRP A 162 -9.18 10.82 -14.33
N THR A 163 -10.02 10.29 -15.19
CA THR A 163 -11.24 10.92 -15.69
C THR A 163 -12.48 10.19 -15.20
N GLU A 164 -13.65 10.80 -15.38
CA GLU A 164 -14.93 10.13 -15.16
C GLU A 164 -15.05 8.83 -15.94
N ARG A 165 -14.48 8.75 -17.14
CA ARG A 165 -14.47 7.54 -17.95
C ARG A 165 -13.66 6.40 -17.30
N ASP A 166 -12.53 6.72 -16.69
CA ASP A 166 -11.71 5.73 -15.98
C ASP A 166 -12.47 5.19 -14.77
N LEU A 167 -13.14 6.08 -14.02
CA LEU A 167 -13.97 5.68 -12.87
C LEU A 167 -15.19 4.87 -13.30
N ALA A 168 -15.88 5.24 -14.38
CA ALA A 168 -16.98 4.47 -14.95
C ALA A 168 -16.54 3.07 -15.41
N GLN A 169 -15.31 2.92 -15.88
CA GLN A 169 -14.74 1.60 -16.17
C GLN A 169 -14.60 0.76 -14.89
N VAL A 170 -14.11 1.33 -13.79
CA VAL A 170 -14.04 0.64 -12.50
C VAL A 170 -15.43 0.24 -12.03
N GLU A 171 -16.41 1.16 -12.09
CA GLU A 171 -17.81 0.87 -11.75
C GLU A 171 -18.37 -0.31 -12.56
N GLY A 172 -18.14 -0.33 -13.87
CA GLY A 172 -18.60 -1.39 -14.76
C GLY A 172 -18.10 -2.79 -14.38
N TYR A 173 -16.92 -2.90 -13.77
CA TYR A 173 -16.40 -4.15 -13.21
C TYR A 173 -16.96 -4.44 -11.80
N MET A 174 -16.96 -3.44 -10.93
CA MET A 174 -17.27 -3.60 -9.51
C MET A 174 -18.77 -3.77 -9.24
N SER A 175 -19.65 -3.16 -10.05
CA SER A 175 -21.11 -3.25 -9.91
C SER A 175 -21.70 -4.65 -10.02
N ARG A 176 -20.90 -5.62 -10.51
CA ARG A 176 -21.27 -7.05 -10.54
C ARG A 176 -21.04 -7.75 -9.20
N LEU A 177 -20.29 -7.13 -8.29
CA LEU A 177 -19.82 -7.74 -7.05
C LEU A 177 -20.32 -6.99 -5.80
N CYS A 178 -20.60 -5.69 -5.93
CA CYS A 178 -20.98 -4.83 -4.82
C CYS A 178 -21.82 -3.65 -5.31
N VAL A 179 -22.45 -2.95 -4.38
CA VAL A 179 -23.06 -1.65 -4.66
C VAL A 179 -21.96 -0.67 -5.00
N CYS A 180 -21.98 -0.13 -6.21
CA CYS A 180 -20.95 0.77 -6.71
C CYS A 180 -21.59 1.90 -7.51
N THR A 181 -21.17 3.14 -7.26
CA THR A 181 -21.69 4.34 -7.93
C THR A 181 -20.56 5.30 -8.25
N THR A 182 -20.64 5.94 -9.41
CA THR A 182 -19.77 7.04 -9.80
C THR A 182 -20.51 8.36 -9.78
N GLY A 183 -19.80 9.46 -9.48
CA GLY A 183 -20.33 10.82 -9.54
C GLY A 183 -19.20 11.84 -9.62
N GLY A 184 -19.18 12.66 -10.68
CA GLY A 184 -18.08 13.58 -10.94
C GLY A 184 -16.73 12.84 -11.02
N LEU A 185 -15.73 13.34 -10.32
CA LEU A 185 -14.39 12.72 -10.23
C LEU A 185 -14.26 11.74 -9.06
N GLY A 186 -15.35 11.11 -8.62
CA GLY A 186 -15.40 10.17 -7.50
C GLY A 186 -16.12 8.87 -7.85
N LEU A 187 -15.73 7.78 -7.15
CA LEU A 187 -16.41 6.50 -7.13
C LEU A 187 -16.54 6.05 -5.68
N THR A 188 -17.71 5.49 -5.34
CA THR A 188 -17.97 4.88 -4.04
C THR A 188 -18.44 3.44 -4.24
N ALA A 189 -17.89 2.50 -3.48
CA ALA A 189 -18.29 1.10 -3.46
C ALA A 189 -18.48 0.61 -2.01
N GLU A 190 -19.50 -0.22 -1.79
CA GLU A 190 -19.81 -0.81 -0.50
C GLU A 190 -19.49 -2.31 -0.52
N PHE A 191 -18.49 -2.73 0.26
CA PHE A 191 -18.08 -4.13 0.34
C PHE A 191 -18.75 -4.80 1.51
N GLY A 192 -19.67 -5.76 1.24
CA GLY A 192 -20.24 -6.62 2.26
C GLY A 192 -19.12 -7.43 2.94
N LEU A 193 -19.10 -7.40 4.28
CA LEU A 193 -18.12 -8.15 5.07
C LEU A 193 -18.72 -9.49 5.48
N ALA A 194 -17.90 -10.55 5.43
CA ALA A 194 -18.31 -11.87 5.91
C ALA A 194 -18.61 -11.81 7.42
N GLU A 195 -19.80 -12.25 7.78
CA GLU A 195 -20.21 -12.34 9.18
C GLU A 195 -19.67 -13.63 9.81
N GLY A 196 -19.24 -13.58 11.08
CA GLY A 196 -19.09 -14.79 11.88
C GLY A 196 -20.46 -15.44 12.08
N ALA A 197 -20.49 -16.76 12.26
CA ALA A 197 -21.73 -17.56 12.32
C ALA A 197 -22.82 -17.06 13.31
N GLU A 198 -22.46 -16.23 14.28
CA GLU A 198 -23.40 -15.64 15.26
C GLU A 198 -24.10 -14.37 14.75
N SER A 199 -23.55 -13.64 13.78
CA SER A 199 -24.08 -12.36 13.32
C SER A 199 -25.08 -12.51 12.18
N ALA A 200 -25.08 -13.64 11.48
CA ALA A 200 -26.04 -13.95 10.41
C ALA A 200 -27.52 -13.96 10.87
N ILE A 201 -27.76 -14.11 12.18
CA ILE A 201 -29.08 -14.15 12.80
C ILE A 201 -29.66 -12.74 13.01
N ALA A 202 -28.82 -11.69 13.08
CA ALA A 202 -29.24 -10.35 13.49
C ALA A 202 -29.59 -9.40 12.31
N GLY A 203 -29.31 -9.78 11.06
CA GLY A 203 -29.67 -8.97 9.87
C GLY A 203 -28.88 -7.67 9.69
N ASP A 204 -27.83 -7.46 10.46
CA ASP A 204 -26.99 -6.26 10.42
C ASP A 204 -25.81 -6.50 9.47
N HIS A 205 -26.02 -6.29 8.18
CA HIS A 205 -24.97 -6.43 7.16
C HIS A 205 -23.95 -5.30 7.30
N LYS A 206 -22.79 -5.63 7.79
CA LYS A 206 -21.67 -4.69 7.94
C LYS A 206 -20.98 -4.51 6.60
N THR A 207 -20.78 -3.26 6.22
CA THR A 207 -20.11 -2.90 4.97
C THR A 207 -18.87 -2.07 5.23
N ALA A 208 -17.80 -2.34 4.49
CA ALA A 208 -16.67 -1.44 4.38
C ALA A 208 -16.91 -0.49 3.21
N LEU A 209 -16.58 0.79 3.40
CA LEU A 209 -16.74 1.82 2.38
C LEU A 209 -15.42 2.01 1.62
N PHE A 210 -15.46 1.85 0.31
CA PHE A 210 -14.32 2.13 -0.56
C PHE A 210 -14.61 3.35 -1.44
N GLN A 211 -13.62 4.22 -1.59
CA GLN A 211 -13.72 5.44 -2.39
C GLN A 211 -12.48 5.63 -3.27
N LEU A 212 -12.70 6.04 -4.51
CA LEU A 212 -11.69 6.59 -5.41
C LEU A 212 -12.00 8.06 -5.66
N MET A 213 -11.02 8.94 -5.52
CA MET A 213 -11.19 10.38 -5.65
C MET A 213 -10.07 10.95 -6.53
N ALA A 214 -10.42 11.42 -7.72
CA ALA A 214 -9.48 12.01 -8.66
C ALA A 214 -9.30 13.52 -8.47
N ASP A 215 -10.14 14.17 -7.68
CA ASP A 215 -10.09 15.60 -7.34
C ASP A 215 -9.26 15.91 -6.08
N GLN A 216 -8.70 14.87 -5.44
CA GLN A 216 -7.91 14.99 -4.21
C GLN A 216 -6.41 14.85 -4.52
N PRO A 217 -5.65 15.96 -4.72
CA PRO A 217 -4.23 15.87 -4.98
C PRO A 217 -3.46 15.43 -3.73
N HIS A 218 -2.40 14.67 -3.96
CA HIS A 218 -1.46 14.32 -2.89
C HIS A 218 -0.56 15.53 -2.57
N PRO A 219 -0.36 15.86 -1.29
CA PRO A 219 0.39 17.06 -0.90
C PRO A 219 1.84 17.09 -1.39
N GLU A 220 2.46 15.93 -1.62
CA GLU A 220 3.85 15.82 -2.09
C GLU A 220 3.97 15.46 -3.58
N LEU A 221 3.03 14.69 -4.13
CA LEU A 221 3.10 14.15 -5.48
C LEU A 221 2.19 14.90 -6.48
N GLY A 222 1.30 15.76 -6.00
CA GLY A 222 0.36 16.48 -6.84
C GLY A 222 -0.81 15.62 -7.32
N GLY A 223 -1.21 15.74 -8.59
CA GLY A 223 -2.37 15.05 -9.14
C GLY A 223 -2.24 13.53 -9.22
N GLY A 224 -3.37 12.85 -9.03
CA GLY A 224 -3.43 11.39 -9.04
C GLY A 224 -4.82 10.88 -8.66
N LEU A 225 -4.90 9.64 -8.21
CA LEU A 225 -6.11 8.99 -7.73
C LEU A 225 -5.92 8.63 -6.26
N PHE A 226 -6.65 9.28 -5.37
CA PHE A 226 -6.68 8.96 -3.94
C PHE A 226 -7.65 7.80 -3.71
N CYS A 227 -7.19 6.78 -2.98
CA CYS A 227 -7.93 5.56 -2.68
C CYS A 227 -8.11 5.46 -1.17
N LEU A 228 -9.34 5.29 -0.71
CA LEU A 228 -9.70 5.16 0.70
C LEU A 228 -10.59 3.94 0.91
N LEU A 229 -10.17 3.02 1.76
CA LEU A 229 -11.00 1.93 2.28
C LEU A 229 -11.24 2.19 3.77
N GLN A 230 -12.48 2.39 4.18
CA GLN A 230 -12.86 2.62 5.57
C GLN A 230 -13.58 1.40 6.13
N MET A 231 -13.08 0.87 7.25
CA MET A 231 -13.70 -0.25 7.95
C MET A 231 -14.83 0.25 8.86
N PRO A 232 -15.92 -0.54 9.05
CA PRO A 232 -17.03 -0.15 9.94
C PRO A 232 -16.68 -0.27 11.44
N HIS A 233 -15.59 -0.94 11.77
CA HIS A 233 -15.17 -1.23 13.14
C HIS A 233 -14.82 0.06 13.92
N ARG A 234 -15.49 0.29 15.04
CA ARG A 234 -15.23 1.46 15.89
C ARG A 234 -14.29 1.12 17.04
N VAL A 235 -13.30 1.95 17.27
CA VAL A 235 -12.36 1.86 18.37
C VAL A 235 -12.58 3.06 19.28
N ALA A 236 -12.88 2.83 20.56
CA ALA A 236 -13.29 3.90 21.48
C ALA A 236 -12.16 4.89 21.81
N ASP A 237 -10.91 4.44 21.74
CA ASP A 237 -9.74 5.19 22.13
C ASP A 237 -8.82 5.44 20.92
N GLU A 238 -8.44 6.69 20.68
CA GLU A 238 -7.60 7.12 19.57
C GLU A 238 -6.21 6.48 19.61
N GLU A 239 -5.60 6.40 20.78
CA GLU A 239 -4.28 5.79 20.94
C GLU A 239 -4.32 4.27 20.62
N ARG A 240 -5.39 3.59 21.03
CA ARG A 240 -5.63 2.18 20.66
C ARG A 240 -5.80 2.05 19.14
N LEU A 241 -6.54 2.97 18.52
CA LEU A 241 -6.74 2.97 17.08
C LEU A 241 -5.41 3.16 16.32
N GLN A 242 -4.56 4.10 16.76
CA GLN A 242 -3.23 4.32 16.18
C GLN A 242 -2.35 3.07 16.27
N ARG A 243 -2.31 2.43 17.46
CA ARG A 243 -1.57 1.16 17.66
C ARG A 243 -2.11 0.04 16.80
N LEU A 244 -3.42 -0.07 16.66
CA LEU A 244 -4.08 -1.05 15.81
C LEU A 244 -3.70 -0.87 14.33
N CYS A 245 -3.75 0.35 13.81
CA CYS A 245 -3.34 0.65 12.44
C CYS A 245 -1.85 0.33 12.21
N LEU A 246 -0.99 0.63 13.17
CA LEU A 246 0.43 0.26 13.12
C LEU A 246 0.61 -1.26 13.05
N GLN A 247 -0.12 -2.00 13.86
CA GLN A 247 -0.12 -3.46 13.86
C GLN A 247 -0.61 -4.04 12.53
N LEU A 248 -1.69 -3.51 11.95
CA LEU A 248 -2.18 -3.92 10.64
C LEU A 248 -1.13 -3.69 9.54
N ASN A 249 -0.46 -2.53 9.52
CA ASN A 249 0.64 -2.27 8.58
C ASN A 249 1.77 -3.29 8.72
N GLN A 250 2.13 -3.65 9.95
CA GLN A 250 3.17 -4.64 10.21
C GLN A 250 2.75 -6.04 9.74
N MET A 251 1.50 -6.42 9.97
CA MET A 251 0.96 -7.71 9.52
C MET A 251 0.91 -7.81 7.99
N GLU A 252 0.58 -6.72 7.29
CA GLU A 252 0.59 -6.66 5.82
C GLU A 252 1.99 -6.90 5.22
N MET A 253 3.06 -6.64 5.95
CA MET A 253 4.44 -6.88 5.49
C MET A 253 4.91 -8.32 5.61
N ALA A 254 4.15 -9.19 6.27
CA ALA A 254 4.48 -10.62 6.35
C ALA A 254 4.35 -11.32 4.98
N PRO A 255 5.15 -12.35 4.69
CA PRO A 255 5.17 -13.03 3.39
C PRO A 255 4.01 -14.03 3.25
N HIS A 256 2.78 -13.55 3.09
CA HIS A 256 1.56 -14.35 2.93
C HIS A 256 0.71 -13.88 1.74
N ASP A 257 -0.35 -14.66 1.45
CA ASP A 257 -1.28 -14.38 0.36
C ASP A 257 -2.23 -13.24 0.73
N LEU A 258 -1.80 -12.03 0.42
CA LEU A 258 -2.60 -10.82 0.54
C LEU A 258 -2.43 -9.95 -0.71
N PRO A 259 -3.40 -9.08 -0.99
CA PRO A 259 -3.26 -8.08 -2.03
C PRO A 259 -1.98 -7.25 -1.88
N PRO A 260 -1.47 -6.66 -2.96
CA PRO A 260 -0.31 -5.78 -2.89
C PRO A 260 -0.47 -4.70 -1.83
N HIS A 261 0.51 -4.56 -0.93
CA HIS A 261 0.52 -3.55 0.11
C HIS A 261 1.31 -2.33 -0.37
N PHE A 262 0.61 -1.39 -1.01
CA PHE A 262 1.14 -0.13 -1.52
C PHE A 262 0.51 1.11 -0.90
N GLY A 263 -0.24 0.96 0.17
CA GLY A 263 -0.84 2.02 0.95
C GLY A 263 -0.53 1.84 2.41
N ALA A 264 -1.33 2.42 3.28
CA ALA A 264 -1.16 2.32 4.73
C ALA A 264 -2.48 2.29 5.48
N TRP A 265 -2.53 1.51 6.55
CA TRP A 265 -3.56 1.63 7.58
C TRP A 265 -3.28 2.86 8.45
N CYS A 266 -4.31 3.66 8.65
CA CYS A 266 -4.29 4.85 9.50
C CYS A 266 -5.66 5.06 10.17
N PRO A 267 -5.77 5.90 11.20
CA PRO A 267 -7.07 6.35 11.70
C PRO A 267 -7.89 7.04 10.61
N GLY A 268 -9.14 6.62 10.43
CA GLY A 268 -10.05 7.22 9.47
C GLY A 268 -10.48 8.63 9.86
N ARG A 269 -10.78 9.46 8.86
CA ARG A 269 -11.17 10.88 9.07
C ARG A 269 -12.58 11.05 9.64
N LEU A 270 -13.47 10.10 9.42
CA LEU A 270 -14.91 10.18 9.75
C LEU A 270 -15.29 9.33 10.97
N GLY A 271 -14.43 9.28 11.98
CA GLY A 271 -14.70 8.51 13.20
C GLY A 271 -13.50 7.71 13.65
N ASN A 272 -13.64 7.00 14.75
CA ASN A 272 -12.58 6.19 15.33
C ASN A 272 -12.50 4.81 14.65
N ASN A 273 -12.43 4.78 13.33
CA ASN A 273 -12.41 3.57 12.51
C ASN A 273 -11.05 3.40 11.83
N PRO A 274 -10.51 2.17 11.68
CA PRO A 274 -9.36 1.95 10.83
C PRO A 274 -9.70 2.23 9.36
N ALA A 275 -8.78 2.89 8.66
CA ALA A 275 -8.87 3.13 7.23
C ALA A 275 -7.56 2.74 6.54
N TYR A 276 -7.66 2.20 5.33
CA TYR A 276 -6.51 1.98 4.46
C TYR A 276 -6.51 3.04 3.38
N VAL A 277 -5.41 3.76 3.26
CA VAL A 277 -5.24 4.80 2.24
C VAL A 277 -4.12 4.42 1.29
N SER A 278 -4.29 4.78 0.02
CA SER A 278 -3.23 4.73 -0.97
C SER A 278 -3.44 5.85 -1.98
N PHE A 279 -2.38 6.19 -2.71
CA PHE A 279 -2.44 7.20 -3.74
C PHE A 279 -1.70 6.71 -4.98
N LEU A 280 -2.37 6.72 -6.11
CA LEU A 280 -1.81 6.39 -7.40
C LEU A 280 -1.43 7.70 -8.13
N PRO A 281 -0.12 8.05 -8.23
CA PRO A 281 0.30 9.25 -8.94
C PRO A 281 -0.08 9.19 -10.42
N ASN A 282 -0.22 10.35 -11.07
CA ASN A 282 -0.56 10.46 -12.49
C ASN A 282 0.31 9.60 -13.43
N ALA A 283 1.54 9.31 -13.03
CA ALA A 283 2.45 8.45 -13.78
C ALA A 283 1.95 6.99 -13.89
N LEU A 284 1.18 6.50 -12.92
CA LEU A 284 0.57 5.16 -12.95
C LEU A 284 -0.72 5.09 -13.80
N HIS A 285 -1.24 6.20 -14.29
CA HIS A 285 -2.43 6.19 -15.14
C HIS A 285 -2.26 5.32 -16.40
N SER A 286 -1.03 5.22 -16.92
CA SER A 286 -0.71 4.36 -18.08
C SER A 286 -0.58 2.87 -17.75
N ALA A 287 -0.53 2.49 -16.47
CA ALA A 287 -0.48 1.09 -16.08
C ALA A 287 -1.86 0.45 -16.27
N ALA A 288 -1.94 -0.50 -17.19
CA ALA A 288 -3.21 -1.12 -17.59
C ALA A 288 -3.94 -1.74 -16.39
N GLY A 289 -5.20 -1.36 -16.20
CA GLY A 289 -6.07 -1.92 -15.17
C GLY A 289 -5.74 -1.54 -13.73
N ILE A 290 -4.81 -0.63 -13.46
CA ILE A 290 -4.36 -0.32 -12.09
C ILE A 290 -5.51 0.14 -11.18
N ALA A 291 -6.41 1.01 -11.65
CA ALA A 291 -7.54 1.48 -10.85
C ALA A 291 -8.53 0.35 -10.53
N VAL A 292 -8.83 -0.51 -11.52
CA VAL A 292 -9.69 -1.68 -11.36
C VAL A 292 -9.06 -2.66 -10.37
N ASN A 293 -7.78 -3.00 -10.55
CA ASN A 293 -7.06 -3.89 -9.62
C ASN A 293 -7.03 -3.31 -8.20
N THR A 294 -6.85 -1.99 -8.05
CA THR A 294 -6.88 -1.34 -6.74
C THR A 294 -8.22 -1.53 -6.03
N ALA A 295 -9.35 -1.47 -6.75
CA ALA A 295 -10.66 -1.74 -6.18
C ALA A 295 -10.82 -3.21 -5.76
N PHE A 296 -10.37 -4.18 -6.57
CA PHE A 296 -10.36 -5.60 -6.19
C PHE A 296 -9.47 -5.87 -4.98
N TRP A 297 -8.28 -5.28 -4.95
CA TRP A 297 -7.37 -5.39 -3.81
C TRP A 297 -7.96 -4.80 -2.53
N ALA A 298 -8.70 -3.69 -2.65
CA ALA A 298 -9.40 -3.10 -1.52
C ALA A 298 -10.51 -4.01 -1.00
N MET A 299 -11.29 -4.66 -1.88
CA MET A 299 -12.33 -5.62 -1.49
C MET A 299 -11.75 -6.83 -0.74
N THR A 300 -10.68 -7.46 -1.27
CA THR A 300 -10.01 -8.58 -0.60
C THR A 300 -9.39 -8.15 0.73
N ARG A 301 -8.77 -6.95 0.76
CA ARG A 301 -8.21 -6.38 1.99
C ARG A 301 -9.26 -6.10 3.05
N ALA A 302 -10.47 -5.67 2.64
CA ALA A 302 -11.58 -5.46 3.57
C ALA A 302 -11.97 -6.76 4.29
N GLN A 303 -12.05 -7.89 3.56
CA GLN A 303 -12.34 -9.20 4.15
C GLN A 303 -11.24 -9.65 5.13
N TRP A 304 -9.98 -9.53 4.71
CA TRP A 304 -8.85 -9.85 5.58
C TRP A 304 -8.85 -8.98 6.85
N ALA A 305 -9.01 -7.67 6.70
CA ALA A 305 -9.02 -6.75 7.83
C ALA A 305 -10.17 -7.03 8.80
N ASN A 306 -11.36 -7.38 8.28
CA ASN A 306 -12.50 -7.77 9.09
C ASN A 306 -12.16 -8.98 9.99
N ALA A 307 -11.55 -10.03 9.42
CA ALA A 307 -11.12 -11.20 10.17
C ALA A 307 -10.04 -10.85 11.23
N MET A 308 -9.05 -10.01 10.85
CA MET A 308 -7.99 -9.60 11.76
C MET A 308 -8.52 -8.74 12.90
N LEU A 309 -9.37 -7.76 12.63
CA LEU A 309 -9.98 -6.89 13.64
C LEU A 309 -10.82 -7.70 14.64
N ALA A 310 -11.59 -8.68 14.14
CA ALA A 310 -12.35 -9.60 15.00
C ALA A 310 -11.41 -10.43 15.91
N SER A 311 -10.31 -10.96 15.36
CA SER A 311 -9.32 -11.73 16.14
C SER A 311 -8.62 -10.88 17.22
N LEU A 312 -8.50 -9.57 17.01
CA LEU A 312 -7.93 -8.60 17.93
C LEU A 312 -8.99 -8.04 18.93
N GLY A 313 -10.21 -8.60 18.93
CA GLY A 313 -11.29 -8.21 19.83
C GLY A 313 -11.89 -6.85 19.52
N VAL A 314 -11.75 -6.36 18.29
CA VAL A 314 -12.41 -5.12 17.83
C VAL A 314 -13.74 -5.51 17.19
N ARG A 315 -14.83 -5.11 17.83
CA ARG A 315 -16.19 -5.35 17.30
C ARG A 315 -16.56 -4.26 16.30
N SER A 316 -17.24 -4.66 15.27
CA SER A 316 -17.83 -3.77 14.26
C SER A 316 -19.20 -3.31 14.71
#